data_d21ff16e8ab36727fe9600f1e5097cde
#
_entry.id   d21ff16e8ab36727fe9600f1e5097cde
#
_cell.length_a   1.000
_cell.length_b   1.000
_cell.length_c   1.000
_cell.angle_alpha   90.00
_cell.angle_beta   90.00
_cell.angle_gamma   90.00
#
_symmetry.space_group_name_H-M   'P 1'
#
loop_
_entity.id
_entity.type
_entity.pdbx_description
1 polymer ?
#
loop_
_entity_poly.entity_id
_entity_poly.type
_entity_poly.pdbx_seq_one_letter_code
_entity_poly.pdbx_strand_id
1 'polypeptide(L)'
;MKKLLSIITAIALAFGFAAIASAQSTGNTKVVYHIDDAESQGLKGLRNIHNHLDVAPQTTIIVVTHANGVDIMMEGAKDKKNNVEYAPLVGALKSRGVKFEVCEITLKNRNLKKDQFTLDADFTPSGVVRVADLQYKDGFAYIKP
;
A
#
# COMPACT_ATOMS: atom_id res chain seq x y z
N MET A 1 -1.56 55.60 -64.73
CA MET A 1 -2.18 54.23 -64.67
C MET A 1 -1.09 53.24 -64.26
N LYS A 2 -0.88 53.03 -63.02
CA LYS A 2 -0.03 51.90 -62.50
C LYS A 2 -0.68 51.40 -61.25
N LYS A 3 -1.22 50.17 -61.33
CA LYS A 3 -1.87 49.50 -60.20
C LYS A 3 -0.80 48.96 -59.25
N LEU A 4 -0.75 49.47 -58.05
CA LEU A 4 0.04 48.87 -57.00
C LEU A 4 -0.75 47.69 -56.42
N LEU A 5 -0.20 46.51 -56.57
CA LEU A 5 -0.69 45.30 -55.99
C LEU A 5 -0.09 45.17 -54.59
N SER A 6 -0.92 45.36 -53.57
CA SER A 6 -0.51 45.23 -52.16
C SER A 6 -0.58 43.73 -51.77
N ILE A 7 0.57 43.14 -51.53
CA ILE A 7 0.67 41.76 -51.04
C ILE A 7 0.62 41.84 -49.50
N ILE A 8 -0.51 41.44 -48.91
CA ILE A 8 -0.65 41.28 -47.47
C ILE A 8 -0.15 39.88 -47.13
N THR A 9 1.05 39.83 -46.53
CA THR A 9 1.60 38.58 -46.00
C THR A 9 0.96 38.30 -44.66
N ALA A 10 0.03 37.39 -44.59
CA ALA A 10 -0.55 36.89 -43.35
C ALA A 10 0.46 35.94 -42.67
N ILE A 11 1.10 36.39 -41.60
CA ILE A 11 1.91 35.51 -40.75
C ILE A 11 0.95 34.77 -39.78
N ALA A 12 0.68 33.53 -40.07
CA ALA A 12 -0.03 32.64 -39.19
C ALA A 12 0.93 32.20 -38.05
N LEU A 13 0.82 32.82 -36.87
CA LEU A 13 1.44 32.25 -35.67
C LEU A 13 0.72 30.99 -35.29
N ALA A 14 1.29 29.84 -35.64
CA ALA A 14 0.89 28.55 -35.11
C ALA A 14 1.35 28.44 -33.64
N PHE A 15 0.47 28.79 -32.72
CA PHE A 15 0.64 28.43 -31.32
C PHE A 15 0.47 26.92 -31.19
N GLY A 16 1.61 26.21 -31.19
CA GLY A 16 1.63 24.79 -30.85
C GLY A 16 1.26 24.63 -29.39
N PHE A 17 0.02 24.26 -29.10
CA PHE A 17 -0.36 23.73 -27.80
C PHE A 17 0.36 22.38 -27.65
N ALA A 18 1.49 22.38 -26.95
CA ALA A 18 2.08 21.17 -26.43
C ALA A 18 1.11 20.62 -25.38
N ALA A 19 0.28 19.68 -25.75
CA ALA A 19 -0.48 18.88 -24.81
C ALA A 19 0.54 18.17 -23.92
N ILE A 20 0.69 18.62 -22.67
CA ILE A 20 1.39 17.89 -21.65
C ILE A 20 0.51 16.67 -21.38
N ALA A 21 0.78 15.57 -22.09
CA ALA A 21 0.24 14.28 -21.76
C ALA A 21 0.80 13.94 -20.37
N SER A 22 -0.01 14.15 -19.32
CA SER A 22 0.25 13.54 -18.02
C SER A 22 0.32 12.04 -18.29
N ALA A 23 1.53 11.48 -18.26
CA ALA A 23 1.71 10.04 -18.29
C ALA A 23 1.08 9.49 -17.00
N GLN A 24 -0.22 9.18 -17.10
CA GLN A 24 -0.90 8.41 -16.08
C GLN A 24 -0.20 7.06 -16.07
N SER A 25 0.55 6.79 -15.01
CA SER A 25 1.14 5.48 -14.78
C SER A 25 0.00 4.45 -14.83
N THR A 26 -0.07 3.69 -15.91
CA THR A 26 -1.06 2.62 -16.08
C THR A 26 -0.72 1.37 -15.28
N GLY A 27 0.33 1.43 -14.45
CA GLY A 27 0.70 0.38 -13.53
C GLY A 27 -0.15 0.45 -12.26
N ASN A 28 -0.63 -0.70 -11.80
CA ASN A 28 -1.29 -0.79 -10.49
C ASN A 28 -0.38 -0.23 -9.40
N THR A 29 -0.90 0.70 -8.61
CA THR A 29 -0.19 1.23 -7.44
C THR A 29 0.14 0.08 -6.49
N LYS A 30 1.37 0.07 -5.97
CA LYS A 30 1.84 -0.92 -5.00
C LYS A 30 2.14 -0.22 -3.68
N VAL A 31 1.64 -0.75 -2.59
CA VAL A 31 1.79 -0.12 -1.27
C VAL A 31 2.15 -1.16 -0.22
N VAL A 32 3.19 -0.88 0.56
CA VAL A 32 3.47 -1.62 1.79
C VAL A 32 2.96 -0.84 2.99
N TYR A 33 2.06 -1.46 3.74
CA TYR A 33 1.67 -1.01 5.07
C TYR A 33 2.57 -1.67 6.11
N HIS A 34 3.20 -0.86 6.95
CA HIS A 34 4.13 -1.33 7.97
C HIS A 34 3.53 -1.15 9.36
N ILE A 35 3.26 -2.25 10.05
CA ILE A 35 2.68 -2.28 11.39
C ILE A 35 3.68 -2.91 12.36
N ASP A 36 4.24 -2.12 13.27
CA ASP A 36 5.20 -2.57 14.28
C ASP A 36 4.60 -2.56 15.70
N ASP A 37 3.41 -2.01 15.86
CA ASP A 37 2.69 -1.98 17.13
C ASP A 37 1.18 -2.16 16.91
N ALA A 38 0.63 -3.26 17.43
CA ALA A 38 -0.79 -3.60 17.25
C ALA A 38 -1.73 -2.64 17.98
N GLU A 39 -1.31 -2.11 19.15
CA GLU A 39 -2.18 -1.29 19.99
C GLU A 39 -2.44 0.09 19.37
N SER A 40 -1.41 0.74 18.85
CA SER A 40 -1.52 2.07 18.26
C SER A 40 -1.85 2.07 16.77
N GLN A 41 -1.47 1.01 16.04
CA GLN A 41 -1.54 0.95 14.58
C GLN A 41 -2.51 -0.12 14.05
N GLY A 42 -2.79 -1.19 14.82
CA GLY A 42 -3.50 -2.36 14.32
C GLY A 42 -4.87 -2.02 13.73
N LEU A 43 -5.82 -1.63 14.56
CA LEU A 43 -7.18 -1.32 14.10
C LEU A 43 -7.21 -0.13 13.14
N LYS A 44 -6.40 0.90 13.40
CA LYS A 44 -6.27 2.06 12.50
C LYS A 44 -5.74 1.66 11.13
N GLY A 45 -4.70 0.84 11.11
CA GLY A 45 -4.09 0.35 9.88
C GLY A 45 -5.05 -0.48 9.03
N LEU A 46 -5.75 -1.44 9.64
CA LEU A 46 -6.74 -2.25 8.93
C LEU A 46 -7.86 -1.40 8.33
N ARG A 47 -8.36 -0.39 9.06
CA ARG A 47 -9.35 0.57 8.53
C ARG A 47 -8.79 1.42 7.39
N ASN A 48 -7.55 1.89 7.51
CA ASN A 48 -6.90 2.66 6.45
C ASN A 48 -6.75 1.84 5.16
N ILE A 49 -6.38 0.56 5.27
CA ILE A 49 -6.28 -0.35 4.12
C ILE A 49 -7.66 -0.56 3.47
N HIS A 50 -8.69 -0.75 4.27
CA HIS A 50 -10.06 -0.86 3.77
C HIS A 50 -10.45 0.38 2.96
N ASN A 51 -10.31 1.58 3.53
CA ASN A 51 -10.63 2.85 2.88
C ASN A 51 -9.76 3.08 1.62
N HIS A 52 -8.50 2.67 1.67
CA HIS A 52 -7.60 2.75 0.51
C HIS A 52 -8.15 1.95 -0.67
N LEU A 53 -8.53 0.71 -0.42
CA LEU A 53 -9.07 -0.16 -1.46
C LEU A 53 -10.47 0.27 -1.94
N ASP A 54 -11.27 0.96 -1.11
CA ASP A 54 -12.57 1.49 -1.54
C ASP A 54 -12.42 2.59 -2.60
N VAL A 55 -11.33 3.37 -2.53
CA VAL A 55 -11.02 4.43 -3.50
C VAL A 55 -10.17 3.92 -4.66
N ALA A 56 -9.24 3.02 -4.39
CA ALA A 56 -8.28 2.50 -5.36
C ALA A 56 -8.25 0.95 -5.34
N PRO A 57 -9.29 0.28 -5.83
CA PRO A 57 -9.48 -1.17 -5.67
C PRO A 57 -8.44 -2.02 -6.40
N GLN A 58 -7.68 -1.45 -7.34
CA GLN A 58 -6.62 -2.14 -8.09
C GLN A 58 -5.25 -2.04 -7.41
N THR A 59 -5.15 -1.38 -6.24
CA THR A 59 -3.87 -1.26 -5.53
C THR A 59 -3.42 -2.61 -5.00
N THR A 60 -2.17 -2.99 -5.30
CA THR A 60 -1.53 -4.15 -4.67
C THR A 60 -1.05 -3.75 -3.28
N ILE A 61 -1.57 -4.39 -2.25
CA ILE A 61 -1.21 -4.09 -0.85
C ILE A 61 -0.56 -5.30 -0.19
N ILE A 62 0.60 -5.04 0.44
CA ILE A 62 1.27 -5.98 1.35
C ILE A 62 1.36 -5.31 2.72
N VAL A 63 0.89 -5.99 3.74
CA VAL A 63 1.05 -5.59 5.14
C VAL A 63 2.21 -6.37 5.72
N VAL A 64 3.24 -5.67 6.18
CA VAL A 64 4.38 -6.30 6.87
C VAL A 64 4.31 -5.96 8.35
N THR A 65 4.32 -7.00 9.18
CA THR A 65 4.26 -6.85 10.64
C THR A 65 5.53 -7.34 11.31
N HIS A 66 6.00 -6.64 12.35
CA HIS A 66 7.07 -7.09 13.23
C HIS A 66 6.87 -6.52 14.65
N ALA A 67 7.75 -6.86 15.57
CA ALA A 67 7.65 -6.48 16.98
C ALA A 67 6.23 -6.79 17.54
N ASN A 68 5.59 -5.83 18.19
CA ASN A 68 4.23 -6.02 18.70
C ASN A 68 3.15 -5.95 17.60
N GLY A 69 3.51 -5.48 16.41
CA GLY A 69 2.59 -5.44 15.27
C GLY A 69 2.13 -6.82 14.80
N VAL A 70 2.90 -7.88 15.06
CA VAL A 70 2.50 -9.25 14.68
C VAL A 70 1.24 -9.71 15.41
N ASP A 71 0.90 -9.09 16.53
CA ASP A 71 -0.25 -9.48 17.34
C ASP A 71 -1.58 -9.34 16.60
N ILE A 72 -1.68 -8.46 15.59
CA ILE A 72 -2.89 -8.37 14.76
C ILE A 72 -3.20 -9.65 13.98
N MET A 73 -2.20 -10.51 13.81
CA MET A 73 -2.32 -11.78 13.07
C MET A 73 -2.43 -13.00 14.00
N MET A 74 -2.40 -12.82 15.32
CA MET A 74 -2.55 -13.94 16.27
C MET A 74 -4.01 -14.35 16.41
N GLU A 75 -4.23 -15.67 16.58
CA GLU A 75 -5.56 -16.23 16.84
C GLU A 75 -6.22 -15.58 18.06
N GLY A 76 -7.47 -15.17 17.95
CA GLY A 76 -8.26 -14.57 19.03
C GLY A 76 -7.79 -13.17 19.47
N ALA A 77 -6.80 -12.57 18.80
CA ALA A 77 -6.30 -11.25 19.14
C ALA A 77 -7.34 -10.14 18.85
N LYS A 78 -7.36 -9.16 19.76
CA LYS A 78 -8.32 -8.04 19.72
C LYS A 78 -7.62 -6.71 19.96
N ASP A 79 -8.17 -5.67 19.36
CA ASP A 79 -7.92 -4.31 19.80
C ASP A 79 -8.49 -4.12 21.21
N LYS A 80 -7.59 -3.92 22.20
CA LYS A 80 -7.95 -3.88 23.61
C LYS A 80 -8.86 -2.69 23.96
N LYS A 81 -8.66 -1.57 23.27
CA LYS A 81 -9.42 -0.34 23.53
C LYS A 81 -10.86 -0.41 23.05
N ASN A 82 -11.07 -1.01 21.87
CA ASN A 82 -12.38 -1.08 21.24
C ASN A 82 -13.02 -2.48 21.34
N ASN A 83 -12.31 -3.47 21.90
CA ASN A 83 -12.72 -4.88 21.98
C ASN A 83 -13.11 -5.47 20.61
N VAL A 84 -12.41 -5.05 19.54
CA VAL A 84 -12.65 -5.50 18.16
C VAL A 84 -11.66 -6.59 17.80
N GLU A 85 -12.14 -7.74 17.36
CA GLU A 85 -11.29 -8.82 16.85
C GLU A 85 -10.59 -8.42 15.55
N TYR A 86 -9.30 -8.76 15.42
CA TYR A 86 -8.57 -8.49 14.19
C TYR A 86 -8.87 -9.48 13.07
N ALA A 87 -9.05 -10.77 13.42
CA ALA A 87 -9.20 -11.85 12.44
C ALA A 87 -10.31 -11.59 11.38
N PRO A 88 -11.53 -11.16 11.72
CA PRO A 88 -12.55 -10.86 10.71
C PRO A 88 -12.14 -9.72 9.77
N LEU A 89 -11.45 -8.70 10.28
CA LEU A 89 -10.97 -7.57 9.46
C LEU A 89 -9.85 -8.00 8.53
N VAL A 90 -8.91 -8.80 9.03
CA VAL A 90 -7.83 -9.38 8.23
C VAL A 90 -8.40 -10.26 7.12
N GLY A 91 -9.32 -11.18 7.43
CA GLY A 91 -9.95 -12.06 6.45
C GLY A 91 -10.70 -11.30 5.36
N ALA A 92 -11.43 -10.24 5.73
CA ALA A 92 -12.11 -9.36 4.76
C ALA A 92 -11.12 -8.68 3.81
N LEU A 93 -9.96 -8.22 4.31
CA LEU A 93 -8.92 -7.61 3.49
C LEU A 93 -8.18 -8.65 2.64
N LYS A 94 -7.92 -9.84 3.18
CA LYS A 94 -7.35 -10.98 2.43
C LYS A 94 -8.23 -11.35 1.23
N SER A 95 -9.56 -11.35 1.39
CA SER A 95 -10.52 -11.59 0.30
C SER A 95 -10.43 -10.53 -0.81
N ARG A 96 -9.93 -9.34 -0.49
CA ARG A 96 -9.66 -8.25 -1.43
C ARG A 96 -8.24 -8.28 -2.02
N GLY A 97 -7.47 -9.36 -1.78
CA GLY A 97 -6.14 -9.57 -2.33
C GLY A 97 -4.99 -8.98 -1.50
N VAL A 98 -5.25 -8.47 -0.29
CA VAL A 98 -4.18 -8.01 0.62
C VAL A 98 -3.37 -9.20 1.12
N LYS A 99 -2.05 -9.07 1.13
CA LYS A 99 -1.15 -10.05 1.76
C LYS A 99 -0.69 -9.55 3.13
N PHE A 100 -0.62 -10.46 4.09
CA PHE A 100 -0.17 -10.17 5.45
C PHE A 100 1.07 -11.01 5.76
N GLU A 101 2.21 -10.34 5.95
CA GLU A 101 3.50 -10.98 6.18
C GLU A 101 3.97 -10.72 7.63
N VAL A 102 4.25 -11.79 8.36
CA VAL A 102 4.69 -11.79 9.76
C VAL A 102 6.19 -12.06 9.84
N CYS A 103 6.92 -11.26 10.61
CA CYS A 103 8.38 -11.34 10.78
C CYS A 103 8.79 -12.55 11.63
N GLU A 104 9.54 -13.51 11.05
CA GLU A 104 10.05 -14.68 11.77
C GLU A 104 11.09 -14.35 12.86
N ILE A 105 11.88 -13.28 12.68
CA ILE A 105 12.77 -12.79 13.74
C ILE A 105 11.96 -12.39 14.99
N THR A 106 10.81 -11.75 14.78
CA THR A 106 9.90 -11.42 15.91
C THR A 106 9.40 -12.68 16.60
N LEU A 107 8.99 -13.70 15.86
CA LEU A 107 8.54 -14.96 16.44
C LEU A 107 9.64 -15.55 17.32
N LYS A 108 10.87 -15.63 16.81
CA LYS A 108 12.02 -16.13 17.56
C LYS A 108 12.28 -15.33 18.83
N ASN A 109 12.31 -14.00 18.75
CA ASN A 109 12.63 -13.13 19.88
C ASN A 109 11.56 -13.16 20.97
N ARG A 110 10.29 -13.37 20.58
CA ARG A 110 9.15 -13.43 21.51
C ARG A 110 8.74 -14.86 21.86
N ASN A 111 9.50 -15.87 21.40
CA ASN A 111 9.21 -17.29 21.57
C ASN A 111 7.78 -17.66 21.12
N LEU A 112 7.34 -17.10 19.99
CA LEU A 112 6.05 -17.39 19.36
C LEU A 112 6.19 -18.50 18.33
N LYS A 113 5.12 -19.32 18.18
CA LYS A 113 5.06 -20.38 17.19
C LYS A 113 4.09 -20.00 16.07
N LYS A 114 4.32 -20.52 14.87
CA LYS A 114 3.47 -20.24 13.69
C LYS A 114 2.01 -20.68 13.86
N ASP A 115 1.78 -21.76 14.63
CA ASP A 115 0.45 -22.28 14.92
C ASP A 115 -0.40 -21.38 15.86
N GLN A 116 0.17 -20.30 16.40
CA GLN A 116 -0.54 -19.27 17.16
C GLN A 116 -1.12 -18.16 16.28
N PHE A 117 -0.87 -18.21 14.97
CA PHE A 117 -1.30 -17.22 14.02
C PHE A 117 -2.45 -17.72 13.15
N THR A 118 -3.27 -16.80 12.66
CA THR A 118 -4.37 -17.13 11.74
C THR A 118 -3.83 -17.75 10.45
N LEU A 119 -4.65 -18.53 9.76
CA LEU A 119 -4.30 -19.12 8.46
C LEU A 119 -4.03 -18.07 7.36
N ASP A 120 -4.42 -16.83 7.60
CA ASP A 120 -4.20 -15.71 6.69
C ASP A 120 -2.79 -15.13 6.76
N ALA A 121 -1.98 -15.56 7.73
CA ALA A 121 -0.60 -15.09 7.92
C ALA A 121 0.36 -15.80 6.97
N ASP A 122 1.05 -15.02 6.15
CA ASP A 122 2.28 -15.43 5.48
C ASP A 122 3.48 -15.09 6.39
N PHE A 123 4.64 -15.70 6.19
CA PHE A 123 5.82 -15.45 7.02
C PHE A 123 7.00 -14.96 6.18
N THR A 124 7.71 -13.97 6.71
CA THR A 124 8.93 -13.43 6.07
C THR A 124 10.11 -13.50 7.04
N PRO A 125 11.31 -13.85 6.60
CA PRO A 125 12.47 -13.99 7.48
C PRO A 125 12.73 -12.75 8.34
N SER A 126 12.60 -11.54 7.76
CA SER A 126 12.79 -10.26 8.47
C SER A 126 11.82 -9.21 7.96
N GLY A 127 10.93 -8.72 8.82
CA GLY A 127 10.00 -7.67 8.46
C GLY A 127 10.68 -6.38 7.99
N VAL A 128 11.75 -5.96 8.68
CA VAL A 128 12.49 -4.73 8.31
C VAL A 128 13.16 -4.86 6.94
N VAL A 129 13.82 -5.98 6.67
CA VAL A 129 14.43 -6.25 5.35
C VAL A 129 13.35 -6.31 4.28
N ARG A 130 12.22 -6.97 4.58
CA ARG A 130 11.11 -7.09 3.64
C ARG A 130 10.53 -5.73 3.25
N VAL A 131 10.32 -4.83 4.22
CA VAL A 131 9.85 -3.46 3.96
C VAL A 131 10.84 -2.70 3.07
N ALA A 132 12.14 -2.83 3.32
CA ALA A 132 13.17 -2.19 2.50
C ALA A 132 13.18 -2.75 1.07
N ASP A 133 13.12 -4.07 0.93
CA ASP A 133 13.13 -4.74 -0.38
C ASP A 133 11.89 -4.38 -1.21
N LEU A 134 10.71 -4.37 -0.61
CA LEU A 134 9.48 -3.95 -1.28
C LEU A 134 9.59 -2.53 -1.83
N GLN A 135 10.18 -1.60 -1.07
CA GLN A 135 10.35 -0.23 -1.54
C GLN A 135 11.44 -0.12 -2.62
N TYR A 136 12.63 -0.66 -2.35
CA TYR A 136 13.81 -0.45 -3.20
C TYR A 136 13.79 -1.30 -4.46
N LYS A 137 13.42 -2.60 -4.36
CA LYS A 137 13.48 -3.55 -5.47
C LYS A 137 12.16 -3.63 -6.24
N ASP A 138 11.04 -3.58 -5.50
CA ASP A 138 9.72 -3.87 -6.06
C ASP A 138 8.87 -2.61 -6.32
N GLY A 139 9.35 -1.41 -5.91
CA GLY A 139 8.72 -0.13 -6.19
C GLY A 139 7.44 0.14 -5.40
N PHE A 140 7.32 -0.40 -4.19
CA PHE A 140 6.19 -0.14 -3.30
C PHE A 140 6.31 1.23 -2.61
N ALA A 141 5.23 1.99 -2.60
CA ALA A 141 5.09 3.14 -1.72
C ALA A 141 4.95 2.67 -0.26
N TYR A 142 5.49 3.43 0.69
CA TYR A 142 5.47 3.09 2.11
C TYR A 142 4.41 3.87 2.87
N ILE A 143 3.60 3.18 3.67
CA ILE A 143 2.65 3.77 4.61
C ILE A 143 2.85 3.16 6.00
N LYS A 144 2.99 4.03 6.99
CA LYS A 144 2.92 3.69 8.42
C LYS A 144 1.62 4.28 8.99
N PRO A 145 0.67 3.44 9.43
CA PRO A 145 -0.61 3.90 9.93
C PRO A 145 -0.51 4.65 11.27
#